data_9de69ce22103c03a8b111b77c053355d
#
_entry.id   9de69ce22103c03a8b111b77c053355d
#
_cell.length_a   1.000
_cell.length_b   1.000
_cell.length_c   1.000
_cell.angle_alpha   90.00
_cell.angle_beta   90.00
_cell.angle_gamma   90.00
#
_symmetry.space_group_name_H-M   'P 1'
#
loop_
_entity.id
_entity.type
_entity.pdbx_description
1 polymer ?
#
loop_
_entity_poly.entity_id
_entity_poly.type
_entity_poly.pdbx_seq_one_letter_code
_entity_poly.pdbx_strand_id
1 'polypeptide(L)'
;AKDDFNEEIDYMGATLSVSGTGVFASSLSRYFDRVLELMAGSVLEPLLTQEEFERQRDLLKENLKTADKDVATAADRVENLLTYGAKHPNGEFISQESIDKITLNDVKDYFENYSKSTNAFLVIIGDVEFEDIKTKVTSLFNGWEAGEVIASSYPTPTNPEKSEIIFVDMPNATQSVVSIINTIDFNKKESDFFAALVANRILGGGGSGRLFNNLREDKGWTYGSYSGINESYKTKGVVIAQAQVRNEVTDSSAVELLKEIDKMRNTLVTDEEMQNAKAKYTGNFVLSLENASTVASFARNIITQDLTEDYYNTFLSNIDKVSKEDVQKASQKYFQTNTTRIFITGKGSEILESLENIDYNGEKLTVRYFDNFGNETARPDYSVDESVSAASIINNYIDAIGGADKLESVSSIE
;
A
#
# COMPACT_ATOMS: atom_id res chain seq x y z
N ALA A 1 -29.99 -15.87 8.40
CA ALA A 1 -28.61 -15.84 8.94
C ALA A 1 -27.64 -15.38 7.85
N LYS A 2 -26.33 -15.46 8.09
CA LYS A 2 -25.29 -15.03 7.13
C LYS A 2 -25.38 -15.81 5.82
N ASP A 3 -25.60 -17.11 5.92
CA ASP A 3 -25.71 -17.99 4.76
C ASP A 3 -26.93 -17.64 3.90
N ASP A 4 -28.10 -17.40 4.49
CA ASP A 4 -29.30 -16.99 3.77
C ASP A 4 -29.08 -15.64 3.04
N PHE A 5 -28.36 -14.70 3.68
CA PHE A 5 -28.01 -13.41 3.08
C PHE A 5 -27.07 -13.58 1.86
N ASN A 6 -26.04 -14.42 1.99
CA ASN A 6 -25.14 -14.71 0.89
C ASN A 6 -25.85 -15.45 -0.25
N GLU A 7 -26.65 -16.47 0.07
CA GLU A 7 -27.46 -17.19 -0.94
C GLU A 7 -28.41 -16.26 -1.70
N GLU A 8 -29.03 -15.30 -1.02
CA GLU A 8 -29.91 -14.32 -1.68
C GLU A 8 -29.13 -13.42 -2.65
N ILE A 9 -27.96 -12.94 -2.25
CA ILE A 9 -27.07 -12.12 -3.11
C ILE A 9 -26.61 -12.93 -4.32
N ASP A 10 -26.16 -14.16 -4.10
CA ASP A 10 -25.69 -15.08 -5.16
C ASP A 10 -26.81 -15.42 -6.14
N TYR A 11 -28.04 -15.70 -5.65
CA TYR A 11 -29.20 -15.94 -6.48
C TYR A 11 -29.54 -14.79 -7.42
N MET A 12 -29.34 -13.55 -6.95
CA MET A 12 -29.55 -12.36 -7.77
C MET A 12 -28.40 -12.08 -8.75
N GLY A 13 -27.27 -12.84 -8.66
CA GLY A 13 -26.05 -12.53 -9.38
C GLY A 13 -25.51 -11.13 -9.03
N ALA A 14 -25.79 -10.69 -7.81
CA ALA A 14 -25.37 -9.40 -7.32
C ALA A 14 -24.03 -9.48 -6.57
N THR A 15 -23.40 -8.35 -6.38
CA THR A 15 -22.26 -8.19 -5.47
C THR A 15 -22.68 -7.22 -4.38
N LEU A 16 -22.44 -7.57 -3.12
CA LEU A 16 -22.57 -6.67 -1.99
C LEU A 16 -21.35 -6.87 -1.08
N SER A 17 -20.54 -5.83 -0.94
CA SER A 17 -19.33 -5.83 -0.15
C SER A 17 -19.39 -4.76 0.93
N VAL A 18 -19.19 -5.14 2.19
CA VAL A 18 -19.26 -4.25 3.35
C VAL A 18 -17.86 -4.13 3.95
N SER A 19 -17.44 -2.90 4.22
CA SER A 19 -16.18 -2.58 4.91
C SER A 19 -16.42 -1.61 6.07
N GLY A 20 -15.42 -1.37 6.89
CA GLY A 20 -15.51 -0.41 8.00
C GLY A 20 -15.74 1.05 7.56
N THR A 21 -15.58 1.36 6.28
CA THR A 21 -15.68 2.73 5.74
C THR A 21 -16.73 2.89 4.65
N GLY A 22 -17.43 1.82 4.26
CA GLY A 22 -18.46 1.92 3.25
C GLY A 22 -18.97 0.59 2.73
N VAL A 23 -20.01 0.68 1.90
CA VAL A 23 -20.63 -0.46 1.24
C VAL A 23 -20.62 -0.24 -0.27
N PHE A 24 -20.31 -1.27 -1.00
CA PHE A 24 -20.43 -1.33 -2.47
C PHE A 24 -21.45 -2.39 -2.85
N ALA A 25 -22.34 -2.05 -3.75
CA ALA A 25 -23.27 -3.03 -4.33
C ALA A 25 -23.36 -2.86 -5.85
N SER A 26 -23.54 -3.98 -6.55
CA SER A 26 -23.80 -4.04 -7.99
C SER A 26 -24.80 -5.15 -8.30
N SER A 27 -25.79 -4.84 -9.12
CA SER A 27 -26.81 -5.81 -9.52
C SER A 27 -27.42 -5.48 -10.87
N LEU A 28 -28.21 -6.40 -11.42
CA LEU A 28 -29.13 -6.10 -12.52
C LEU A 28 -30.24 -5.17 -12.02
N SER A 29 -30.72 -4.25 -12.86
CA SER A 29 -31.76 -3.28 -12.53
C SER A 29 -33.02 -3.90 -11.93
N ARG A 30 -33.41 -5.10 -12.37
CA ARG A 30 -34.56 -5.86 -11.82
C ARG A 30 -34.42 -6.25 -10.34
N TYR A 31 -33.21 -6.29 -9.81
CA TYR A 31 -32.91 -6.63 -8.41
C TYR A 31 -32.49 -5.41 -7.60
N PHE A 32 -32.46 -4.24 -8.22
CA PHE A 32 -31.97 -3.02 -7.60
C PHE A 32 -32.63 -2.72 -6.24
N ASP A 33 -33.95 -2.77 -6.19
CA ASP A 33 -34.70 -2.45 -4.95
C ASP A 33 -34.29 -3.35 -3.80
N ARG A 34 -34.21 -4.66 -4.07
CA ARG A 34 -33.82 -5.62 -3.02
C ARG A 34 -32.37 -5.47 -2.59
N VAL A 35 -31.47 -5.25 -3.52
CA VAL A 35 -30.05 -5.04 -3.21
C VAL A 35 -29.83 -3.72 -2.44
N LEU A 36 -30.59 -2.66 -2.76
CA LEU A 36 -30.57 -1.40 -2.01
C LEU A 36 -31.09 -1.59 -0.57
N GLU A 37 -32.14 -2.38 -0.35
CA GLU A 37 -32.62 -2.74 0.98
C GLU A 37 -31.55 -3.49 1.80
N LEU A 38 -30.91 -4.49 1.20
CA LEU A 38 -29.85 -5.27 1.85
C LEU A 38 -28.62 -4.39 2.17
N MET A 39 -28.29 -3.49 1.27
CA MET A 39 -27.23 -2.49 1.47
C MET A 39 -27.59 -1.56 2.65
N ALA A 40 -28.80 -1.03 2.69
CA ALA A 40 -29.27 -0.18 3.77
C ALA A 40 -29.27 -0.91 5.12
N GLY A 41 -29.76 -2.15 5.17
CA GLY A 41 -29.70 -2.99 6.37
C GLY A 41 -28.28 -3.22 6.88
N SER A 42 -27.33 -3.43 5.97
CA SER A 42 -25.92 -3.61 6.32
C SER A 42 -25.27 -2.36 6.93
N VAL A 43 -25.77 -1.17 6.56
CA VAL A 43 -25.27 0.12 7.07
C VAL A 43 -25.97 0.54 8.36
N LEU A 44 -27.27 0.29 8.47
CA LEU A 44 -28.10 0.79 9.57
C LEU A 44 -28.14 -0.17 10.75
N GLU A 45 -28.18 -1.47 10.48
CA GLU A 45 -28.39 -2.51 11.49
C GLU A 45 -27.46 -3.72 11.26
N PRO A 46 -26.11 -3.55 11.31
CA PRO A 46 -25.20 -4.66 11.11
C PRO A 46 -25.34 -5.70 12.22
N LEU A 47 -25.37 -6.97 11.86
CA LEU A 47 -25.43 -8.08 12.81
C LEU A 47 -24.05 -8.35 13.41
N LEU A 48 -23.71 -7.65 14.51
CA LEU A 48 -22.45 -7.82 15.24
C LEU A 48 -22.61 -8.84 16.38
N THR A 49 -22.29 -10.11 16.12
CA THR A 49 -22.42 -11.20 17.09
C THR A 49 -21.07 -11.57 17.70
N GLN A 50 -21.09 -12.13 18.93
CA GLN A 50 -19.88 -12.63 19.60
C GLN A 50 -19.22 -13.75 18.81
N GLU A 51 -20.00 -14.67 18.26
CA GLU A 51 -19.51 -15.81 17.48
C GLU A 51 -18.73 -15.34 16.23
N GLU A 52 -19.31 -14.43 15.45
CA GLU A 52 -18.65 -13.91 14.25
C GLU A 52 -17.42 -13.07 14.58
N PHE A 53 -17.47 -12.29 15.66
CA PHE A 53 -16.32 -11.54 16.16
C PHE A 53 -15.14 -12.46 16.51
N GLU A 54 -15.39 -13.54 17.27
CA GLU A 54 -14.36 -14.51 17.65
C GLU A 54 -13.79 -15.21 16.40
N ARG A 55 -14.65 -15.63 15.50
CA ARG A 55 -14.24 -16.26 14.24
C ARG A 55 -13.33 -15.33 13.40
N GLN A 56 -13.69 -14.06 13.24
CA GLN A 56 -12.90 -13.09 12.49
C GLN A 56 -11.56 -12.78 13.21
N ARG A 57 -11.60 -12.65 14.53
CA ARG A 57 -10.38 -12.45 15.34
C ARG A 57 -9.39 -13.59 15.16
N ASP A 58 -9.86 -14.84 15.24
CA ASP A 58 -9.00 -16.02 15.10
C ASP A 58 -8.43 -16.13 13.68
N LEU A 59 -9.23 -15.83 12.64
CA LEU A 59 -8.77 -15.78 11.25
C LEU A 59 -7.68 -14.73 11.06
N LEU A 60 -7.86 -13.52 11.61
CA LEU A 60 -6.84 -12.46 11.55
C LEU A 60 -5.54 -12.89 12.22
N LYS A 61 -5.60 -13.57 13.39
CA LYS A 61 -4.41 -14.09 14.07
C LYS A 61 -3.65 -15.11 13.24
N GLU A 62 -4.36 -16.03 12.59
CA GLU A 62 -3.72 -17.02 11.72
C GLU A 62 -3.07 -16.35 10.48
N ASN A 63 -3.74 -15.39 9.89
CA ASN A 63 -3.19 -14.62 8.76
C ASN A 63 -1.91 -13.88 9.16
N LEU A 64 -1.88 -13.26 10.35
CA LEU A 64 -0.69 -12.54 10.83
C LEU A 64 0.52 -13.46 11.03
N LYS A 65 0.34 -14.69 11.54
CA LYS A 65 1.45 -15.64 11.69
C LYS A 65 2.17 -15.95 10.38
N THR A 66 1.45 -15.94 9.27
CA THR A 66 2.02 -16.11 7.94
C THR A 66 2.63 -14.82 7.42
N ALA A 67 1.91 -13.70 7.58
CA ALA A 67 2.33 -12.38 7.14
C ALA A 67 3.64 -11.91 7.80
N ASP A 68 3.85 -12.21 9.08
CA ASP A 68 5.06 -11.84 9.82
C ASP A 68 6.36 -12.49 9.29
N LYS A 69 6.24 -13.53 8.45
CA LYS A 69 7.37 -14.22 7.81
C LYS A 69 7.59 -13.76 6.36
N ASP A 70 6.68 -12.99 5.82
CA ASP A 70 6.74 -12.48 4.45
C ASP A 70 7.56 -11.20 4.38
N VAL A 71 8.55 -11.15 3.48
CA VAL A 71 9.49 -10.03 3.35
C VAL A 71 8.79 -8.76 2.88
N ALA A 72 7.85 -8.87 1.95
CA ALA A 72 7.13 -7.71 1.43
C ALA A 72 6.19 -7.12 2.50
N THR A 73 5.51 -7.97 3.27
CA THR A 73 4.66 -7.52 4.39
C THR A 73 5.48 -6.84 5.49
N ALA A 74 6.67 -7.35 5.81
CA ALA A 74 7.57 -6.72 6.78
C ALA A 74 8.07 -5.37 6.26
N ALA A 75 8.42 -5.29 4.97
CA ALA A 75 8.82 -4.04 4.31
C ALA A 75 7.69 -3.00 4.39
N ASP A 76 6.49 -3.32 3.89
CA ASP A 76 5.33 -2.42 3.89
C ASP A 76 5.00 -1.89 5.29
N ARG A 77 5.07 -2.74 6.31
CA ARG A 77 4.82 -2.37 7.71
C ARG A 77 5.82 -1.32 8.20
N VAL A 78 7.11 -1.56 8.03
CA VAL A 78 8.16 -0.66 8.49
C VAL A 78 8.20 0.62 7.66
N GLU A 79 7.99 0.52 6.35
CA GLU A 79 7.86 1.66 5.44
C GLU A 79 6.74 2.60 5.88
N ASN A 80 5.54 2.09 6.11
CA ASN A 80 4.41 2.90 6.54
C ASN A 80 4.62 3.48 7.94
N LEU A 81 5.08 2.67 8.89
CA LEU A 81 5.32 3.12 10.26
C LEU A 81 6.33 4.26 10.33
N LEU A 82 7.49 4.14 9.66
CA LEU A 82 8.55 5.14 9.73
C LEU A 82 8.30 6.34 8.79
N THR A 83 7.46 6.17 7.76
CA THR A 83 7.06 7.27 6.88
C THR A 83 6.02 8.17 7.53
N TYR A 84 5.01 7.58 8.17
CA TYR A 84 3.88 8.33 8.73
C TYR A 84 3.97 8.52 10.25
N GLY A 85 4.63 7.61 10.96
CA GLY A 85 4.69 7.56 12.42
C GLY A 85 3.58 6.74 13.06
N ALA A 86 3.85 6.14 14.23
CA ALA A 86 2.95 5.22 14.94
C ALA A 86 1.62 5.82 15.41
N LYS A 87 1.47 7.15 15.39
CA LYS A 87 0.24 7.86 15.77
C LYS A 87 -0.55 8.37 14.56
N HIS A 88 -0.16 7.97 13.37
CA HIS A 88 -0.83 8.33 12.13
C HIS A 88 -1.58 7.12 11.57
N PRO A 89 -2.82 7.24 11.09
CA PRO A 89 -3.61 6.10 10.58
C PRO A 89 -2.89 5.26 9.51
N ASN A 90 -2.08 5.91 8.67
CA ASN A 90 -1.28 5.20 7.65
C ASN A 90 -0.01 4.54 8.21
N GLY A 91 0.40 4.86 9.44
CA GLY A 91 1.56 4.27 10.09
C GLY A 91 1.20 3.19 11.11
N GLU A 92 -0.07 3.04 11.43
CA GLU A 92 -0.56 1.97 12.28
C GLU A 92 -0.57 0.64 11.55
N PHE A 93 -0.32 -0.43 12.27
CA PHE A 93 -0.44 -1.80 11.74
C PHE A 93 -1.07 -2.75 12.75
N ILE A 94 -1.67 -3.81 12.23
CA ILE A 94 -2.31 -4.84 13.05
C ILE A 94 -1.23 -5.77 13.61
N SER A 95 -1.26 -6.00 14.94
CA SER A 95 -0.39 -6.96 15.64
C SER A 95 -1.22 -7.96 16.46
N GLN A 96 -0.61 -9.08 16.85
CA GLN A 96 -1.25 -10.03 17.78
C GLN A 96 -1.73 -9.33 19.05
N GLU A 97 -0.88 -8.46 19.61
CA GLU A 97 -1.19 -7.71 20.83
C GLU A 97 -2.39 -6.76 20.63
N SER A 98 -2.48 -6.06 19.50
CA SER A 98 -3.61 -5.18 19.22
C SER A 98 -4.92 -5.94 19.05
N ILE A 99 -4.88 -7.09 18.34
CA ILE A 99 -6.06 -7.95 18.16
C ILE A 99 -6.54 -8.53 19.50
N ASP A 100 -5.62 -8.91 20.40
CA ASP A 100 -5.98 -9.47 21.71
C ASP A 100 -6.69 -8.47 22.63
N LYS A 101 -6.45 -7.19 22.44
CA LYS A 101 -7.07 -6.11 23.22
C LYS A 101 -8.45 -5.70 22.71
N ILE A 102 -8.75 -5.94 21.42
CA ILE A 102 -10.04 -5.54 20.83
C ILE A 102 -11.15 -6.46 21.34
N THR A 103 -12.26 -5.86 21.71
CA THR A 103 -13.50 -6.53 22.13
C THR A 103 -14.64 -6.28 21.16
N LEU A 104 -15.71 -7.08 21.23
CA LEU A 104 -16.92 -6.81 20.44
C LEU A 104 -17.54 -5.43 20.78
N ASN A 105 -17.38 -4.97 22.03
CA ASN A 105 -17.88 -3.65 22.42
C ASN A 105 -17.11 -2.54 21.69
N ASP A 106 -15.78 -2.66 21.54
CA ASP A 106 -15.00 -1.68 20.78
C ASP A 106 -15.46 -1.61 19.31
N VAL A 107 -15.84 -2.73 18.71
CA VAL A 107 -16.39 -2.79 17.36
C VAL A 107 -17.75 -2.09 17.29
N LYS A 108 -18.62 -2.31 18.27
CA LYS A 108 -19.93 -1.64 18.37
C LYS A 108 -19.80 -0.14 18.59
N ASP A 109 -18.93 0.26 19.52
CA ASP A 109 -18.64 1.66 19.82
C ASP A 109 -18.06 2.38 18.57
N TYR A 110 -17.18 1.71 17.82
CA TYR A 110 -16.68 2.24 16.55
C TYR A 110 -17.83 2.46 15.55
N PHE A 111 -18.66 1.45 15.36
CA PHE A 111 -19.81 1.55 14.47
C PHE A 111 -20.75 2.70 14.88
N GLU A 112 -21.15 2.76 16.15
CA GLU A 112 -22.03 3.81 16.68
C GLU A 112 -21.45 5.21 16.53
N ASN A 113 -20.15 5.38 16.68
CA ASN A 113 -19.50 6.69 16.60
C ASN A 113 -19.22 7.17 15.17
N TYR A 114 -18.92 6.25 14.25
CA TYR A 114 -18.49 6.61 12.90
C TYR A 114 -19.52 6.40 11.81
N SER A 115 -20.53 5.52 12.02
CA SER A 115 -21.63 5.30 11.07
C SER A 115 -22.71 6.38 11.24
N LYS A 116 -22.44 7.60 10.77
CA LYS A 116 -23.36 8.75 10.86
C LYS A 116 -23.70 9.28 9.47
N SER A 117 -24.96 9.65 9.27
CA SER A 117 -25.47 10.16 7.98
C SER A 117 -24.80 11.46 7.54
N THR A 118 -24.32 12.29 8.47
CA THR A 118 -23.61 13.56 8.19
C THR A 118 -22.29 13.39 7.47
N ASN A 119 -21.69 12.20 7.50
CA ASN A 119 -20.40 11.89 6.83
C ASN A 119 -20.56 10.80 5.77
N ALA A 120 -21.77 10.60 5.27
CA ALA A 120 -22.07 9.57 4.29
C ALA A 120 -22.33 10.17 2.90
N PHE A 121 -21.81 9.51 1.89
CA PHE A 121 -22.04 9.85 0.48
C PHE A 121 -22.55 8.60 -0.22
N LEU A 122 -23.73 8.68 -0.83
CA LEU A 122 -24.29 7.61 -1.66
C LEU A 122 -24.21 8.03 -3.13
N VAL A 123 -23.61 7.19 -3.95
CA VAL A 123 -23.58 7.39 -5.41
C VAL A 123 -24.22 6.17 -6.06
N ILE A 124 -25.20 6.41 -6.91
CA ILE A 124 -25.93 5.38 -7.66
C ILE A 124 -25.75 5.68 -9.15
N ILE A 125 -25.35 4.65 -9.90
CA ILE A 125 -25.18 4.73 -11.36
C ILE A 125 -25.84 3.52 -11.99
N GLY A 126 -26.64 3.76 -13.02
CA GLY A 126 -27.30 2.69 -13.76
C GLY A 126 -28.50 3.20 -14.55
N ASP A 127 -29.29 2.25 -15.05
CA ASP A 127 -30.56 2.51 -15.71
C ASP A 127 -31.66 2.73 -14.64
N VAL A 128 -31.72 3.97 -14.13
CA VAL A 128 -32.56 4.36 -13.00
C VAL A 128 -33.12 5.76 -13.19
N GLU A 129 -34.36 6.01 -12.69
CA GLU A 129 -34.96 7.31 -12.68
C GLU A 129 -34.68 8.05 -11.36
N PHE A 130 -34.16 9.27 -11.43
CA PHE A 130 -33.66 10.03 -10.28
C PHE A 130 -34.70 10.21 -9.17
N GLU A 131 -35.95 10.61 -9.50
CA GLU A 131 -36.99 10.87 -8.50
C GLU A 131 -37.46 9.59 -7.79
N ASP A 132 -37.51 8.46 -8.52
CA ASP A 132 -37.81 7.16 -7.93
C ASP A 132 -36.72 6.73 -6.94
N ILE A 133 -35.47 6.85 -7.34
CA ILE A 133 -34.29 6.52 -6.49
C ILE A 133 -34.27 7.41 -5.26
N LYS A 134 -34.43 8.71 -5.43
CA LYS A 134 -34.47 9.67 -4.33
C LYS A 134 -35.56 9.30 -3.30
N THR A 135 -36.73 8.92 -3.77
CA THR A 135 -37.83 8.50 -2.90
C THR A 135 -37.48 7.24 -2.11
N LYS A 136 -36.94 6.22 -2.78
CA LYS A 136 -36.53 4.96 -2.16
C LYS A 136 -35.40 5.16 -1.14
N VAL A 137 -34.34 5.87 -1.51
CA VAL A 137 -33.23 6.19 -0.63
C VAL A 137 -33.68 6.97 0.59
N THR A 138 -34.52 8.01 0.39
CA THR A 138 -35.10 8.79 1.50
C THR A 138 -35.87 7.89 2.45
N SER A 139 -36.70 6.98 1.94
CA SER A 139 -37.48 6.06 2.77
C SER A 139 -36.59 5.10 3.58
N LEU A 140 -35.55 4.51 2.93
CA LEU A 140 -34.68 3.51 3.56
C LEU A 140 -33.75 4.12 4.61
N PHE A 141 -33.20 5.30 4.36
CA PHE A 141 -32.22 5.94 5.23
C PHE A 141 -32.77 7.03 6.15
N ASN A 142 -34.10 7.24 6.17
CA ASN A 142 -34.75 8.30 6.96
C ASN A 142 -34.46 8.22 8.47
N GLY A 143 -34.20 7.03 9.00
CA GLY A 143 -33.88 6.81 10.41
C GLY A 143 -32.41 6.88 10.76
N TRP A 144 -31.52 7.12 9.77
CA TRP A 144 -30.11 7.15 10.02
C TRP A 144 -29.69 8.41 10.78
N GLU A 145 -29.17 8.24 11.99
CA GLU A 145 -28.80 9.33 12.86
C GLU A 145 -27.74 10.25 12.25
N ALA A 146 -27.98 11.55 12.38
CA ALA A 146 -26.96 12.56 12.17
C ALA A 146 -26.03 12.60 13.41
N GLY A 147 -24.75 12.88 13.21
CA GLY A 147 -23.79 13.01 14.29
C GLY A 147 -22.65 13.96 13.93
N GLU A 148 -21.83 14.31 14.92
CA GLU A 148 -20.62 15.06 14.65
C GLU A 148 -19.61 14.19 13.89
N VAL A 149 -18.97 14.78 12.89
CA VAL A 149 -17.84 14.14 12.20
C VAL A 149 -16.64 14.22 13.14
N ILE A 150 -16.18 13.06 13.62
CA ILE A 150 -14.99 12.99 14.48
C ILE A 150 -13.78 13.31 13.61
N ALA A 151 -13.21 14.50 13.81
CA ALA A 151 -11.98 14.91 13.16
C ALA A 151 -10.80 14.19 13.82
N SER A 152 -10.13 13.33 13.07
CA SER A 152 -8.87 12.74 13.53
C SER A 152 -7.75 13.77 13.44
N SER A 153 -7.01 13.95 14.54
CA SER A 153 -5.79 14.76 14.56
C SER A 153 -4.59 13.82 14.73
N TYR A 154 -3.65 13.92 13.82
CA TYR A 154 -2.42 13.13 13.85
C TYR A 154 -1.22 13.99 13.45
N PRO A 155 0.00 13.61 13.87
CA PRO A 155 1.22 14.35 13.51
C PRO A 155 1.40 14.40 11.98
N THR A 156 1.86 15.53 11.48
CA THR A 156 2.22 15.65 10.05
C THR A 156 3.49 14.85 9.79
N PRO A 157 3.49 13.92 8.84
CA PRO A 157 4.68 13.17 8.47
C PRO A 157 5.78 14.09 7.93
N THR A 158 7.04 13.76 8.23
CA THR A 158 8.20 14.51 7.79
C THR A 158 9.25 13.62 7.15
N ASN A 159 9.98 14.17 6.17
CA ASN A 159 11.15 13.50 5.61
C ASN A 159 12.36 13.69 6.56
N PRO A 160 13.39 12.83 6.47
CA PRO A 160 14.62 13.03 7.23
C PRO A 160 15.38 14.29 6.73
N GLU A 161 16.25 14.83 7.56
CA GLU A 161 17.09 15.98 7.18
C GLU A 161 18.10 15.63 6.09
N LYS A 162 18.58 14.39 6.09
CA LYS A 162 19.45 13.78 5.07
C LYS A 162 18.94 12.40 4.73
N SER A 163 19.23 11.95 3.52
CA SER A 163 18.86 10.58 3.11
C SER A 163 19.56 9.55 3.98
N GLU A 164 18.80 8.54 4.38
CA GLU A 164 19.23 7.47 5.27
C GLU A 164 18.74 6.11 4.76
N ILE A 165 19.47 5.06 5.07
CA ILE A 165 19.06 3.69 4.83
C ILE A 165 18.40 3.14 6.09
N ILE A 166 17.18 2.64 5.94
CA ILE A 166 16.44 1.90 6.95
C ILE A 166 16.55 0.42 6.59
N PHE A 167 17.29 -0.33 7.40
CA PHE A 167 17.52 -1.74 7.14
C PHE A 167 16.71 -2.62 8.10
N VAL A 168 16.01 -3.62 7.53
CA VAL A 168 15.26 -4.64 8.26
C VAL A 168 15.82 -6.01 7.92
N ASP A 169 16.33 -6.73 8.93
CA ASP A 169 16.87 -8.07 8.73
C ASP A 169 15.77 -9.13 8.67
N MET A 170 15.72 -9.84 7.55
CA MET A 170 14.86 -11.01 7.34
C MET A 170 15.75 -12.22 6.96
N PRO A 171 16.23 -13.01 7.94
CA PRO A 171 17.27 -14.01 7.72
C PRO A 171 16.96 -15.08 6.66
N ASN A 172 15.69 -15.33 6.39
CA ASN A 172 15.23 -16.31 5.41
C ASN A 172 14.82 -15.70 4.07
N ALA A 173 15.07 -14.40 3.88
CA ALA A 173 14.72 -13.73 2.63
C ALA A 173 15.58 -14.24 1.47
N THR A 174 14.93 -14.67 0.39
CA THR A 174 15.58 -15.05 -0.87
C THR A 174 15.75 -13.88 -1.82
N GLN A 175 15.04 -12.80 -1.57
CA GLN A 175 15.08 -11.52 -2.29
C GLN A 175 14.99 -10.38 -1.29
N SER A 176 15.56 -9.24 -1.65
CA SER A 176 15.40 -8.00 -0.90
C SER A 176 14.31 -7.13 -1.51
N VAL A 177 13.54 -6.44 -0.67
CA VAL A 177 12.70 -5.32 -1.08
C VAL A 177 13.51 -4.05 -0.88
N VAL A 178 13.59 -3.22 -1.92
CA VAL A 178 14.25 -1.92 -1.91
C VAL A 178 13.23 -0.86 -2.29
N SER A 179 13.00 0.12 -1.41
CA SER A 179 12.04 1.19 -1.65
C SER A 179 12.66 2.55 -1.29
N ILE A 180 12.49 3.53 -2.16
CA ILE A 180 12.84 4.93 -1.89
C ILE A 180 11.54 5.68 -1.67
N ILE A 181 11.35 6.24 -0.48
CA ILE A 181 10.09 6.87 -0.07
C ILE A 181 10.34 8.26 0.48
N ASN A 182 9.55 9.22 0.01
CA ASN A 182 9.44 10.53 0.64
C ASN A 182 7.99 11.02 0.67
N THR A 183 7.66 11.75 1.73
CA THR A 183 6.36 12.40 1.88
C THR A 183 6.33 13.72 1.14
N ILE A 184 5.18 14.07 0.58
CA ILE A 184 4.99 15.26 -0.26
C ILE A 184 3.66 15.95 0.07
N ASP A 185 3.59 17.26 -0.16
CA ASP A 185 2.32 17.97 -0.24
C ASP A 185 1.78 17.81 -1.65
N PHE A 186 0.86 16.87 -1.83
CA PHE A 186 0.35 16.52 -3.14
C PHE A 186 -1.13 16.12 -3.09
N ASN A 187 -1.94 16.88 -3.79
CA ASN A 187 -3.37 16.64 -3.93
C ASN A 187 -3.86 17.10 -5.32
N LYS A 188 -5.10 16.74 -5.69
CA LYS A 188 -5.66 17.03 -7.02
C LYS A 188 -5.81 18.51 -7.37
N LYS A 189 -5.71 19.43 -6.38
CA LYS A 189 -5.81 20.88 -6.58
C LYS A 189 -4.47 21.55 -6.85
N GLU A 190 -3.35 20.81 -6.70
CA GLU A 190 -2.03 21.35 -7.02
C GLU A 190 -1.93 21.72 -8.50
N SER A 191 -1.37 22.90 -8.80
CA SER A 191 -1.25 23.40 -10.16
C SER A 191 -0.36 22.54 -11.06
N ASP A 192 0.55 21.78 -10.47
CA ASP A 192 1.50 20.87 -11.11
C ASP A 192 1.09 19.39 -10.98
N PHE A 193 -0.16 19.12 -10.53
CA PHE A 193 -0.67 17.77 -10.35
C PHE A 193 -0.49 16.90 -11.61
N PHE A 194 -0.93 17.39 -12.76
CA PHE A 194 -0.85 16.65 -14.02
C PHE A 194 0.61 16.45 -14.48
N ALA A 195 1.47 17.43 -14.24
CA ALA A 195 2.89 17.30 -14.54
C ALA A 195 3.56 16.22 -13.68
N ALA A 196 3.21 16.14 -12.40
CA ALA A 196 3.69 15.10 -11.49
C ALA A 196 3.20 13.71 -11.88
N LEU A 197 1.95 13.58 -12.33
CA LEU A 197 1.43 12.32 -12.86
C LEU A 197 2.22 11.86 -14.08
N VAL A 198 2.48 12.74 -15.04
CA VAL A 198 3.28 12.42 -16.24
C VAL A 198 4.71 12.08 -15.85
N ALA A 199 5.33 12.83 -14.92
CA ALA A 199 6.66 12.54 -14.40
C ALA A 199 6.76 11.13 -13.80
N ASN A 200 5.81 10.77 -12.93
CA ASN A 200 5.76 9.43 -12.35
C ASN A 200 5.53 8.34 -13.41
N ARG A 201 4.71 8.63 -14.42
CA ARG A 201 4.47 7.67 -15.51
C ARG A 201 5.75 7.34 -16.27
N ILE A 202 6.59 8.34 -16.52
CA ILE A 202 7.88 8.19 -17.19
C ILE A 202 8.89 7.49 -16.28
N LEU A 203 8.94 7.85 -14.98
CA LEU A 203 9.87 7.24 -14.03
C LEU A 203 9.61 5.73 -13.90
N GLY A 204 8.41 5.34 -13.50
CA GLY A 204 8.13 3.93 -13.20
C GLY A 204 6.65 3.58 -13.10
N GLY A 205 5.75 4.41 -13.66
CA GLY A 205 4.30 4.17 -13.61
C GLY A 205 3.81 3.00 -14.48
N GLY A 206 4.68 2.06 -14.84
CA GLY A 206 4.35 0.83 -15.57
C GLY A 206 5.53 0.25 -16.35
N GLY A 207 5.30 -0.84 -17.09
CA GLY A 207 6.33 -1.62 -17.79
C GLY A 207 7.07 -0.93 -18.95
N SER A 208 6.83 0.34 -19.21
CA SER A 208 7.62 1.17 -20.14
C SER A 208 8.33 2.32 -19.41
N GLY A 209 8.30 2.36 -18.08
CA GLY A 209 8.99 3.36 -17.28
C GLY A 209 10.50 3.11 -17.23
N ARG A 210 11.25 4.16 -16.88
CA ARG A 210 12.72 4.10 -16.79
C ARG A 210 13.19 3.04 -15.78
N LEU A 211 12.51 2.94 -14.62
CA LEU A 211 12.88 1.95 -13.60
C LEU A 211 12.73 0.52 -14.11
N PHE A 212 11.64 0.22 -14.82
CA PHE A 212 11.40 -1.09 -15.39
C PHE A 212 12.47 -1.43 -16.45
N ASN A 213 12.72 -0.50 -17.38
CA ASN A 213 13.71 -0.68 -18.43
C ASN A 213 15.12 -0.89 -17.85
N ASN A 214 15.53 -0.06 -16.88
CA ASN A 214 16.87 -0.15 -16.25
C ASN A 214 17.03 -1.46 -15.46
N LEU A 215 16.18 -1.72 -14.46
CA LEU A 215 16.43 -2.81 -13.53
C LEU A 215 15.99 -4.18 -14.06
N ARG A 216 14.96 -4.24 -14.89
CA ARG A 216 14.47 -5.49 -15.46
C ARG A 216 15.09 -5.78 -16.83
N GLU A 217 14.88 -4.88 -17.81
CA GLU A 217 15.23 -5.19 -19.21
C GLU A 217 16.74 -5.14 -19.42
N ASP A 218 17.42 -4.09 -18.92
CA ASP A 218 18.85 -3.91 -19.13
C ASP A 218 19.71 -4.77 -18.18
N LYS A 219 19.34 -4.83 -16.89
CA LYS A 219 20.16 -5.46 -15.85
C LYS A 219 19.67 -6.86 -15.44
N GLY A 220 18.40 -7.20 -15.63
CA GLY A 220 17.85 -8.49 -15.23
C GLY A 220 17.89 -8.75 -13.71
N TRP A 221 17.83 -7.71 -12.89
CA TRP A 221 17.94 -7.81 -11.43
C TRP A 221 16.62 -8.11 -10.73
N THR A 222 15.50 -7.84 -11.39
CA THR A 222 14.14 -7.94 -10.85
C THR A 222 13.15 -8.42 -11.91
N TYR A 223 11.98 -8.88 -11.48
CA TYR A 223 10.82 -9.07 -12.37
C TYR A 223 10.12 -7.76 -12.72
N GLY A 224 10.34 -6.69 -11.94
CA GLY A 224 9.81 -5.38 -12.21
C GLY A 224 10.25 -4.35 -11.18
N SER A 225 10.38 -3.10 -11.64
CA SER A 225 10.66 -1.95 -10.78
C SER A 225 9.71 -0.83 -11.19
N TYR A 226 9.05 -0.24 -10.20
CA TYR A 226 7.96 0.69 -10.42
C TYR A 226 8.05 1.90 -9.52
N SER A 227 7.35 2.97 -9.89
CA SER A 227 7.12 4.11 -9.00
C SER A 227 5.64 4.45 -8.90
N GLY A 228 5.28 5.05 -7.76
CA GLY A 228 3.97 5.59 -7.46
C GLY A 228 4.08 7.01 -6.94
N ILE A 229 3.12 7.85 -7.30
CA ILE A 229 2.87 9.13 -6.66
C ILE A 229 1.43 9.11 -6.14
N ASN A 230 1.28 9.06 -4.83
CA ASN A 230 -0.01 8.92 -4.17
C ASN A 230 -0.44 10.28 -3.61
N GLU A 231 -1.57 10.75 -4.09
CA GLU A 231 -2.16 11.98 -3.62
C GLU A 231 -2.93 11.79 -2.29
N SER A 232 -2.96 12.81 -1.48
CA SER A 232 -3.83 12.87 -0.30
C SER A 232 -4.39 14.26 -0.09
N TYR A 233 -5.69 14.35 0.18
CA TYR A 233 -6.35 15.60 0.56
C TYR A 233 -6.50 15.76 2.07
N LYS A 234 -6.16 14.73 2.85
CA LYS A 234 -6.27 14.73 4.33
C LYS A 234 -4.93 14.83 5.03
N THR A 235 -3.85 14.38 4.41
CA THR A 235 -2.50 14.33 4.98
C THR A 235 -1.45 14.50 3.88
N LYS A 236 -0.18 14.21 4.18
CA LYS A 236 0.86 14.13 3.14
C LYS A 236 0.59 12.96 2.18
N GLY A 237 0.79 13.21 0.90
CA GLY A 237 0.98 12.16 -0.08
C GLY A 237 2.38 11.56 0.01
N VAL A 238 2.66 10.54 -0.81
CA VAL A 238 3.99 9.92 -0.90
C VAL A 238 4.41 9.71 -2.34
N VAL A 239 5.72 9.80 -2.56
CA VAL A 239 6.39 9.22 -3.72
C VAL A 239 7.09 7.97 -3.25
N ILE A 240 6.94 6.89 -4.01
CA ILE A 240 7.63 5.63 -3.81
C ILE A 240 8.27 5.19 -5.13
N ALA A 241 9.52 4.72 -5.08
CA ALA A 241 10.17 3.99 -6.16
C ALA A 241 10.71 2.69 -5.58
N GLN A 242 10.33 1.55 -6.15
CA GLN A 242 10.61 0.25 -5.53
C GLN A 242 10.98 -0.84 -6.51
N ALA A 243 11.72 -1.83 -6.00
CA ALA A 243 12.01 -3.08 -6.67
C ALA A 243 12.18 -4.23 -5.66
N GLN A 244 11.77 -5.43 -6.06
CA GLN A 244 12.14 -6.65 -5.36
C GLN A 244 13.25 -7.32 -6.16
N VAL A 245 14.43 -7.50 -5.56
CA VAL A 245 15.66 -7.86 -6.26
C VAL A 245 16.37 -9.04 -5.59
N ARG A 246 17.26 -9.73 -6.32
CA ARG A 246 18.15 -10.71 -5.71
C ARG A 246 19.08 -10.03 -4.69
N ASN A 247 19.42 -10.74 -3.61
CA ASN A 247 20.22 -10.19 -2.53
C ASN A 247 21.57 -9.61 -3.03
N GLU A 248 22.25 -10.26 -3.97
CA GLU A 248 23.57 -9.84 -4.46
C GLU A 248 23.59 -8.47 -5.16
N VAL A 249 22.43 -7.93 -5.54
CA VAL A 249 22.33 -6.66 -6.28
C VAL A 249 21.52 -5.61 -5.52
N THR A 250 21.31 -5.81 -4.23
CA THR A 250 20.47 -4.93 -3.38
C THR A 250 21.04 -3.51 -3.30
N ASP A 251 22.32 -3.36 -2.99
CA ASP A 251 23.05 -2.08 -2.92
C ASP A 251 23.03 -1.34 -4.27
N SER A 252 23.38 -2.07 -5.32
CA SER A 252 23.39 -1.54 -6.67
C SER A 252 22.00 -1.12 -7.14
N SER A 253 20.96 -1.85 -6.74
CA SER A 253 19.57 -1.50 -7.06
C SER A 253 19.11 -0.23 -6.36
N ALA A 254 19.48 -0.03 -5.09
CA ALA A 254 19.21 1.20 -4.36
C ALA A 254 19.85 2.42 -5.06
N VAL A 255 21.10 2.27 -5.48
CA VAL A 255 21.83 3.33 -6.22
C VAL A 255 21.20 3.60 -7.58
N GLU A 256 20.78 2.59 -8.33
CA GLU A 256 20.15 2.80 -9.63
C GLU A 256 18.76 3.45 -9.53
N LEU A 257 17.96 3.10 -8.50
CA LEU A 257 16.70 3.80 -8.23
C LEU A 257 16.95 5.30 -7.99
N LEU A 258 17.93 5.65 -7.14
CA LEU A 258 18.30 7.05 -6.89
C LEU A 258 18.76 7.77 -8.16
N LYS A 259 19.59 7.11 -8.99
CA LYS A 259 20.07 7.67 -10.26
C LYS A 259 18.95 7.96 -11.25
N GLU A 260 17.96 7.07 -11.38
CA GLU A 260 16.83 7.31 -12.27
C GLU A 260 15.95 8.47 -11.76
N ILE A 261 15.76 8.58 -10.45
CA ILE A 261 15.09 9.74 -9.82
C ILE A 261 15.87 11.03 -10.15
N ASP A 262 17.20 11.04 -9.97
CA ASP A 262 18.03 12.22 -10.27
C ASP A 262 18.06 12.57 -11.76
N LYS A 263 18.02 11.60 -12.65
CA LYS A 263 17.86 11.87 -14.10
C LYS A 263 16.54 12.58 -14.41
N MET A 264 15.44 12.18 -13.75
CA MET A 264 14.15 12.87 -13.89
C MET A 264 14.22 14.34 -13.42
N ARG A 265 14.98 14.61 -12.36
CA ARG A 265 15.15 15.94 -11.78
C ARG A 265 16.05 16.86 -12.62
N ASN A 266 17.11 16.29 -13.19
CA ASN A 266 18.23 17.07 -13.75
C ASN A 266 18.27 17.09 -15.27
N THR A 267 17.51 16.23 -15.96
CA THR A 267 17.52 16.10 -17.41
C THR A 267 16.10 16.14 -17.96
N LEU A 268 15.90 16.90 -19.04
CA LEU A 268 14.62 16.88 -19.73
C LEU A 268 14.32 15.49 -20.28
N VAL A 269 13.06 15.09 -20.18
CA VAL A 269 12.55 13.87 -20.78
C VAL A 269 12.51 13.98 -22.31
N THR A 270 12.57 12.86 -23.02
CA THR A 270 12.52 12.82 -24.48
C THR A 270 11.10 13.05 -25.01
N ASP A 271 10.97 13.38 -26.31
CA ASP A 271 9.67 13.49 -26.97
C ASP A 271 8.93 12.14 -26.96
N GLU A 272 9.65 11.06 -27.14
CA GLU A 272 9.10 9.70 -27.12
C GLU A 272 8.52 9.35 -25.74
N GLU A 273 9.24 9.62 -24.65
CA GLU A 273 8.76 9.40 -23.29
C GLU A 273 7.48 10.21 -23.01
N MET A 274 7.45 11.48 -23.43
CA MET A 274 6.26 12.33 -23.30
C MET A 274 5.08 11.78 -24.07
N GLN A 275 5.30 11.42 -25.34
CA GLN A 275 4.24 10.86 -26.19
C GLN A 275 3.68 9.56 -25.61
N ASN A 276 4.55 8.64 -25.20
CA ASN A 276 4.17 7.37 -24.61
C ASN A 276 3.39 7.55 -23.30
N ALA A 277 3.84 8.45 -22.42
CA ALA A 277 3.17 8.71 -21.15
C ALA A 277 1.77 9.30 -21.38
N LYS A 278 1.63 10.31 -22.24
CA LYS A 278 0.33 10.94 -22.58
C LYS A 278 -0.62 9.96 -23.25
N ALA A 279 -0.14 9.19 -24.22
CA ALA A 279 -0.95 8.17 -24.91
C ALA A 279 -1.48 7.10 -23.92
N LYS A 280 -0.65 6.71 -22.95
CA LYS A 280 -1.06 5.74 -21.95
C LYS A 280 -2.10 6.29 -20.99
N TYR A 281 -1.98 7.56 -20.56
CA TYR A 281 -3.03 8.21 -19.77
C TYR A 281 -4.34 8.29 -20.54
N THR A 282 -4.31 8.69 -21.81
CA THR A 282 -5.50 8.75 -22.66
C THR A 282 -6.16 7.38 -22.77
N GLY A 283 -5.38 6.35 -23.12
CA GLY A 283 -5.92 4.99 -23.25
C GLY A 283 -6.52 4.45 -21.94
N ASN A 284 -5.80 4.60 -20.83
CA ASN A 284 -6.28 4.13 -19.53
C ASN A 284 -7.53 4.89 -19.07
N PHE A 285 -7.57 6.22 -19.25
CA PHE A 285 -8.72 7.04 -18.88
C PHE A 285 -9.97 6.66 -19.66
N VAL A 286 -9.86 6.53 -21.00
CA VAL A 286 -11.00 6.13 -21.83
C VAL A 286 -11.51 4.75 -21.45
N LEU A 287 -10.62 3.75 -21.31
CA LEU A 287 -11.00 2.40 -20.88
C LEU A 287 -11.61 2.38 -19.48
N SER A 288 -11.15 3.24 -18.57
CA SER A 288 -11.69 3.30 -17.21
C SER A 288 -13.15 3.79 -17.17
N LEU A 289 -13.58 4.60 -18.14
CA LEU A 289 -14.95 5.09 -18.22
C LEU A 289 -15.99 4.01 -18.57
N GLU A 290 -15.55 2.87 -19.11
CA GLU A 290 -16.44 1.71 -19.33
C GLU A 290 -16.93 1.11 -18.02
N ASN A 291 -16.23 1.39 -16.91
CA ASN A 291 -16.59 0.88 -15.60
C ASN A 291 -17.41 1.91 -14.81
N ALA A 292 -18.67 1.58 -14.51
CA ALA A 292 -19.56 2.41 -13.74
C ALA A 292 -18.99 2.84 -12.37
N SER A 293 -18.20 1.97 -11.71
CA SER A 293 -17.56 2.28 -10.42
C SER A 293 -16.51 3.41 -10.54
N THR A 294 -15.87 3.56 -11.69
CA THR A 294 -14.96 4.68 -11.96
C THR A 294 -15.73 6.00 -11.98
N VAL A 295 -16.88 6.04 -12.70
CA VAL A 295 -17.72 7.23 -12.78
C VAL A 295 -18.29 7.58 -11.40
N ALA A 296 -18.71 6.57 -10.61
CA ALA A 296 -19.13 6.75 -9.21
C ALA A 296 -18.00 7.37 -8.35
N SER A 297 -16.79 6.88 -8.53
CA SER A 297 -15.62 7.41 -7.81
C SER A 297 -15.31 8.86 -8.22
N PHE A 298 -15.47 9.23 -9.48
CA PHE A 298 -15.32 10.62 -9.94
C PHE A 298 -16.33 11.55 -9.28
N ALA A 299 -17.62 11.17 -9.28
CA ALA A 299 -18.68 11.94 -8.64
C ALA A 299 -18.40 12.13 -7.14
N ARG A 300 -18.02 11.05 -6.44
CA ARG A 300 -17.65 11.13 -5.02
C ARG A 300 -16.43 12.05 -4.80
N ASN A 301 -15.39 11.93 -5.60
CA ASN A 301 -14.17 12.73 -5.44
C ASN A 301 -14.40 14.21 -5.68
N ILE A 302 -15.28 14.60 -6.61
CA ILE A 302 -15.67 15.99 -6.82
C ILE A 302 -16.19 16.57 -5.51
N ILE A 303 -17.07 15.86 -4.82
CA ILE A 303 -17.69 16.30 -3.56
C ILE A 303 -16.69 16.25 -2.40
N THR A 304 -16.03 15.09 -2.18
CA THR A 304 -15.20 14.85 -0.99
C THR A 304 -13.89 15.62 -0.99
N GLN A 305 -13.37 15.95 -2.18
CA GLN A 305 -12.13 16.70 -2.35
C GLN A 305 -12.37 18.14 -2.81
N ASP A 306 -13.63 18.57 -2.88
CA ASP A 306 -14.04 19.92 -3.30
C ASP A 306 -13.35 20.32 -4.62
N LEU A 307 -13.52 19.46 -5.65
CA LEU A 307 -13.02 19.69 -7.01
C LEU A 307 -14.08 20.44 -7.82
N THR A 308 -13.65 21.05 -8.94
CA THR A 308 -14.60 21.66 -9.89
C THR A 308 -15.44 20.58 -10.59
N GLU A 309 -16.68 20.90 -10.94
CA GLU A 309 -17.60 19.94 -11.59
C GLU A 309 -17.04 19.41 -12.92
N ASP A 310 -16.22 20.20 -13.62
CA ASP A 310 -15.60 19.86 -14.88
C ASP A 310 -14.21 19.21 -14.76
N TYR A 311 -13.74 18.91 -13.55
CA TYR A 311 -12.40 18.40 -13.29
C TYR A 311 -12.05 17.19 -14.17
N TYR A 312 -12.92 16.18 -14.21
CA TYR A 312 -12.69 14.98 -15.02
C TYR A 312 -12.95 15.20 -16.52
N ASN A 313 -13.80 16.16 -16.89
CA ASN A 313 -14.01 16.55 -18.29
C ASN A 313 -12.76 17.19 -18.89
N THR A 314 -11.98 17.91 -18.09
CA THR A 314 -10.76 18.60 -18.52
C THR A 314 -9.48 17.77 -18.28
N PHE A 315 -9.59 16.58 -17.68
CA PHE A 315 -8.46 15.75 -17.28
C PHE A 315 -7.46 15.48 -18.43
N LEU A 316 -7.94 14.94 -19.54
CA LEU A 316 -7.08 14.64 -20.69
C LEU A 316 -6.48 15.89 -21.32
N SER A 317 -7.24 16.98 -21.43
CA SER A 317 -6.72 18.25 -21.97
C SER A 317 -5.63 18.84 -21.05
N ASN A 318 -5.69 18.62 -19.76
CA ASN A 318 -4.65 19.04 -18.83
C ASN A 318 -3.40 18.15 -18.92
N ILE A 319 -3.55 16.85 -19.12
CA ILE A 319 -2.42 15.95 -19.46
C ILE A 319 -1.73 16.40 -20.75
N ASP A 320 -2.51 16.74 -21.79
CA ASP A 320 -1.95 17.16 -23.10
C ASP A 320 -1.15 18.47 -23.03
N LYS A 321 -1.53 19.40 -22.16
CA LYS A 321 -0.83 20.67 -21.96
C LYS A 321 0.52 20.54 -21.27
N VAL A 322 0.80 19.45 -20.59
CA VAL A 322 2.05 19.26 -19.83
C VAL A 322 3.25 19.31 -20.78
N SER A 323 4.21 20.19 -20.50
CA SER A 323 5.49 20.30 -21.21
C SER A 323 6.59 19.45 -20.54
N LYS A 324 7.73 19.29 -21.21
CA LYS A 324 8.91 18.62 -20.63
C LYS A 324 9.49 19.40 -19.44
N GLU A 325 9.43 20.70 -19.51
CA GLU A 325 9.86 21.63 -18.46
C GLU A 325 8.96 21.50 -17.23
N ASP A 326 7.65 21.30 -17.41
CA ASP A 326 6.72 21.06 -16.30
C ASP A 326 7.01 19.71 -15.64
N VAL A 327 7.29 18.66 -16.42
CA VAL A 327 7.71 17.34 -15.91
C VAL A 327 8.98 17.48 -15.07
N GLN A 328 9.98 18.21 -15.55
CA GLN A 328 11.24 18.41 -14.82
C GLN A 328 11.01 19.19 -13.53
N LYS A 329 10.24 20.27 -13.55
CA LYS A 329 9.90 21.06 -12.34
C LYS A 329 9.13 20.21 -11.31
N ALA A 330 8.16 19.44 -11.75
CA ALA A 330 7.42 18.52 -10.88
C ALA A 330 8.34 17.46 -10.29
N SER A 331 9.26 16.91 -11.09
CA SER A 331 10.28 15.95 -10.60
C SER A 331 11.19 16.58 -9.54
N GLN A 332 11.64 17.83 -9.76
CA GLN A 332 12.45 18.58 -8.78
C GLN A 332 11.71 18.84 -7.47
N LYS A 333 10.40 19.09 -7.54
CA LYS A 333 9.56 19.36 -6.37
C LYS A 333 9.24 18.07 -5.59
N TYR A 334 8.87 17.01 -6.26
CA TYR A 334 8.27 15.83 -5.62
C TYR A 334 9.22 14.64 -5.45
N PHE A 335 10.17 14.43 -6.34
CA PHE A 335 11.08 13.29 -6.30
C PHE A 335 12.36 13.68 -5.56
N GLN A 336 12.48 13.31 -4.30
CA GLN A 336 13.62 13.70 -3.47
C GLN A 336 14.68 12.60 -3.42
N THR A 337 15.96 12.99 -3.45
CA THR A 337 17.12 12.10 -3.31
C THR A 337 18.03 12.48 -2.16
N ASN A 338 17.85 13.70 -1.60
CA ASN A 338 18.70 14.22 -0.52
C ASN A 338 18.05 14.16 0.86
N THR A 339 16.74 13.95 0.91
CA THR A 339 15.91 13.93 2.14
C THR A 339 14.90 12.76 2.08
N THR A 340 15.36 11.62 1.60
CA THR A 340 14.50 10.43 1.41
C THR A 340 14.91 9.30 2.33
N ARG A 341 13.99 8.40 2.63
CA ARG A 341 14.28 7.12 3.26
C ARG A 341 14.44 6.05 2.21
N ILE A 342 15.52 5.29 2.31
CA ILE A 342 15.83 4.14 1.47
C ILE A 342 15.59 2.92 2.35
N PHE A 343 14.42 2.32 2.21
CA PHE A 343 14.06 1.11 2.95
C PHE A 343 14.64 -0.10 2.25
N ILE A 344 15.28 -0.97 3.01
CA ILE A 344 15.85 -2.22 2.52
C ILE A 344 15.49 -3.32 3.52
N THR A 345 14.66 -4.25 3.06
CA THR A 345 14.26 -5.42 3.84
C THR A 345 14.79 -6.67 3.14
N GLY A 346 15.65 -7.43 3.81
CA GLY A 346 16.31 -8.57 3.17
C GLY A 346 17.23 -9.35 4.11
N LYS A 347 17.99 -10.28 3.56
CA LYS A 347 18.89 -11.15 4.31
C LYS A 347 20.20 -10.45 4.65
N GLY A 348 20.30 -9.92 5.85
CA GLY A 348 21.39 -9.08 6.29
C GLY A 348 22.76 -9.74 6.24
N SER A 349 22.86 -11.06 6.50
CA SER A 349 24.13 -11.80 6.38
C SER A 349 24.73 -11.80 4.96
N GLU A 350 23.93 -11.47 3.95
CA GLU A 350 24.37 -11.41 2.55
C GLU A 350 24.57 -9.97 2.05
N ILE A 351 23.83 -8.99 2.61
CA ILE A 351 23.72 -7.66 2.00
C ILE A 351 24.25 -6.51 2.87
N LEU A 352 24.35 -6.69 4.21
CA LEU A 352 24.57 -5.57 5.11
C LEU A 352 25.92 -4.87 4.89
N GLU A 353 26.99 -5.62 4.64
CA GLU A 353 28.31 -5.05 4.40
C GLU A 353 28.34 -4.13 3.16
N SER A 354 27.66 -4.52 2.08
CA SER A 354 27.58 -3.71 0.86
C SER A 354 26.72 -2.46 1.08
N LEU A 355 25.61 -2.58 1.84
CA LEU A 355 24.74 -1.45 2.17
C LEU A 355 25.45 -0.36 2.98
N GLU A 356 26.25 -0.76 3.97
CA GLU A 356 27.04 0.15 4.80
C GLU A 356 28.14 0.88 4.01
N ASN A 357 28.44 0.46 2.80
CA ASN A 357 29.42 1.08 1.92
C ASN A 357 28.81 1.89 0.78
N ILE A 358 27.49 2.07 0.75
CA ILE A 358 26.85 2.91 -0.28
C ILE A 358 27.29 4.36 -0.09
N ASP A 359 27.93 4.89 -1.14
CA ASP A 359 28.18 6.33 -1.32
C ASP A 359 27.26 6.82 -2.45
N TYR A 360 26.54 7.88 -2.19
CA TYR A 360 25.70 8.51 -3.18
C TYR A 360 25.96 10.02 -3.24
N ASN A 361 26.37 10.50 -4.42
CA ASN A 361 26.75 11.92 -4.65
C ASN A 361 27.89 12.42 -3.73
N GLY A 362 28.82 11.53 -3.34
CA GLY A 362 29.96 11.86 -2.47
C GLY A 362 29.62 11.90 -0.98
N GLU A 363 28.42 11.48 -0.59
CA GLU A 363 28.03 11.30 0.81
C GLU A 363 27.78 9.81 1.11
N LYS A 364 28.43 9.30 2.14
CA LYS A 364 28.15 7.96 2.65
C LYS A 364 26.80 7.96 3.36
N LEU A 365 25.91 7.06 2.94
CA LEU A 365 24.57 6.95 3.54
C LEU A 365 24.66 6.29 4.93
N THR A 366 23.97 6.86 5.89
CA THR A 366 23.85 6.28 7.23
C THR A 366 22.85 5.14 7.23
N VAL A 367 23.23 3.98 7.78
CA VAL A 367 22.34 2.82 7.94
C VAL A 367 21.80 2.80 9.37
N ARG A 368 20.49 2.70 9.51
CA ARG A 368 19.78 2.45 10.77
C ARG A 368 19.10 1.10 10.69
N TYR A 369 19.06 0.40 11.81
CA TYR A 369 18.64 -1.00 11.89
C TYR A 369 17.33 -1.12 12.64
N PHE A 370 16.41 -1.90 12.11
CA PHE A 370 15.08 -2.09 12.67
C PHE A 370 14.69 -3.57 12.62
N ASP A 371 13.84 -3.98 13.55
CA ASP A 371 13.15 -5.25 13.45
C ASP A 371 11.95 -5.15 12.47
N ASN A 372 11.30 -6.27 12.19
CA ASN A 372 10.15 -6.35 11.29
C ASN A 372 8.85 -5.72 11.87
N PHE A 373 8.92 -5.15 13.08
CA PHE A 373 7.87 -4.36 13.72
C PHE A 373 8.21 -2.86 13.77
N GLY A 374 9.37 -2.47 13.23
CA GLY A 374 9.82 -1.08 13.18
C GLY A 374 10.41 -0.55 14.47
N ASN A 375 10.80 -1.41 15.41
CA ASN A 375 11.59 -1.01 16.56
C ASN A 375 13.06 -0.88 16.15
N GLU A 376 13.70 0.23 16.53
CA GLU A 376 15.12 0.41 16.26
C GLU A 376 15.96 -0.57 17.08
N THR A 377 16.92 -1.22 16.43
CA THR A 377 17.78 -2.26 17.01
C THR A 377 19.26 -1.89 16.87
N ALA A 378 20.12 -2.65 17.55
CA ALA A 378 21.55 -2.60 17.26
C ALA A 378 21.83 -3.20 15.87
N ARG A 379 23.01 -2.88 15.31
CA ARG A 379 23.49 -3.54 14.09
C ARG A 379 23.47 -5.05 14.27
N PRO A 380 22.87 -5.82 13.37
CA PRO A 380 22.89 -7.27 13.43
C PRO A 380 24.33 -7.81 13.40
N ASP A 381 24.61 -8.79 14.25
CA ASP A 381 25.89 -9.49 14.29
C ASP A 381 25.70 -10.90 13.70
N TYR A 382 26.42 -11.19 12.64
CA TYR A 382 26.42 -12.48 11.95
C TYR A 382 27.68 -13.29 12.24
N SER A 383 28.52 -12.85 13.18
CA SER A 383 29.68 -13.63 13.61
C SER A 383 29.22 -14.95 14.24
N VAL A 384 29.89 -16.02 13.88
CA VAL A 384 29.68 -17.34 14.46
C VAL A 384 30.76 -17.54 15.52
N ASP A 385 30.37 -17.93 16.74
CA ASP A 385 31.32 -18.27 17.80
C ASP A 385 32.31 -19.32 17.27
N GLU A 386 33.63 -19.09 17.47
CA GLU A 386 34.68 -19.97 16.97
C GLU A 386 34.54 -21.42 17.48
N SER A 387 33.85 -21.64 18.59
CA SER A 387 33.53 -22.98 19.12
C SER A 387 32.45 -23.71 18.32
N VAL A 388 31.65 -22.98 17.49
CA VAL A 388 30.60 -23.56 16.68
C VAL A 388 31.13 -23.95 15.31
N SER A 389 31.21 -25.24 15.05
CA SER A 389 31.60 -25.81 13.76
C SER A 389 30.50 -26.70 13.20
N ALA A 390 30.51 -26.99 11.91
CA ALA A 390 29.56 -27.94 11.31
C ALA A 390 29.62 -29.30 12.03
N ALA A 391 30.82 -29.75 12.42
CA ALA A 391 30.99 -30.99 13.18
C ALA A 391 30.35 -30.89 14.58
N SER A 392 30.49 -29.75 15.31
CA SER A 392 29.87 -29.59 16.63
C SER A 392 28.36 -29.56 16.54
N ILE A 393 27.77 -28.93 15.51
CA ILE A 393 26.33 -28.89 15.26
C ILE A 393 25.80 -30.30 14.97
N ILE A 394 26.48 -31.06 14.10
CA ILE A 394 26.08 -32.44 13.75
C ILE A 394 26.20 -33.35 14.98
N ASN A 395 27.25 -33.25 15.77
CA ASN A 395 27.44 -34.04 16.97
C ASN A 395 26.37 -33.73 18.02
N ASN A 396 26.05 -32.44 18.26
CA ASN A 396 24.99 -32.04 19.17
C ASN A 396 23.62 -32.56 18.70
N TYR A 397 23.37 -32.56 17.39
CA TYR A 397 22.16 -33.15 16.82
C TYR A 397 22.09 -34.66 17.06
N ILE A 398 23.19 -35.39 16.76
CA ILE A 398 23.30 -36.82 16.99
C ILE A 398 23.07 -37.16 18.49
N ASP A 399 23.68 -36.40 19.38
CA ASP A 399 23.50 -36.57 20.83
C ASP A 399 22.04 -36.33 21.26
N ALA A 400 21.40 -35.29 20.71
CA ALA A 400 20.00 -34.96 21.04
C ALA A 400 18.99 -36.02 20.57
N ILE A 401 19.27 -36.73 19.48
CA ILE A 401 18.41 -37.84 19.01
C ILE A 401 18.72 -39.19 19.63
N GLY A 402 19.68 -39.23 20.59
CA GLY A 402 19.98 -40.39 21.42
C GLY A 402 21.37 -40.98 21.24
N GLY A 403 22.29 -40.29 20.56
CA GLY A 403 23.69 -40.67 20.39
C GLY A 403 23.95 -41.54 19.15
N ALA A 404 25.23 -41.60 18.75
CA ALA A 404 25.67 -42.34 17.59
C ALA A 404 25.32 -43.84 17.63
N ASP A 405 25.47 -44.49 18.81
CA ASP A 405 25.15 -45.91 18.99
C ASP A 405 23.68 -46.22 18.72
N LYS A 406 22.78 -45.32 19.10
CA LYS A 406 21.35 -45.46 18.81
C LYS A 406 21.02 -45.28 17.36
N LEU A 407 21.71 -44.33 16.70
CA LEU A 407 21.57 -44.08 15.28
C LEU A 407 22.05 -45.28 14.45
N GLU A 408 23.20 -45.87 14.83
CA GLU A 408 23.76 -47.08 14.19
C GLU A 408 22.89 -48.33 14.39
N SER A 409 22.09 -48.36 15.46
CA SER A 409 21.17 -49.47 15.75
C SER A 409 19.90 -49.42 14.89
N VAL A 410 19.62 -48.31 14.17
CA VAL A 410 18.42 -48.16 13.30
C VAL A 410 18.60 -49.00 12.05
N SER A 411 17.82 -50.07 11.93
CA SER A 411 17.87 -50.98 10.78
C SER A 411 16.87 -50.68 9.68
N SER A 412 15.83 -49.88 9.96
CA SER A 412 14.83 -49.45 8.99
C SER A 412 14.14 -48.17 9.46
N ILE A 413 13.73 -47.34 8.52
CA ILE A 413 12.87 -46.16 8.73
C ILE A 413 11.62 -46.41 7.88
N GLU A 414 10.44 -46.44 8.52
CA GLU A 414 9.14 -46.53 7.83
C GLU A 414 8.52 -45.15 7.63
#